data_cfbab9e0909e93322360880cd8e6524f
#
_entry.id   cfbab9e0909e93322360880cd8e6524f
#
_cell.length_a   1.000
_cell.length_b   1.000
_cell.length_c   1.000
_cell.angle_alpha   90.00
_cell.angle_beta   90.00
_cell.angle_gamma   90.00
#
_symmetry.space_group_name_H-M   'P 1'
#
loop_
_entity.id
_entity.type
_entity.pdbx_description
1 polymer ?
#
loop_
_entity_poly.entity_id
_entity_poly.type
_entity_poly.pdbx_seq_one_letter_code
_entity_poly.pdbx_strand_id
1 'polypeptide(L)'
;MTLAEALAQGDGSARLQAAMDAGTRPDPSFIPVLIARCEIEPDFSVREMLTWALVRHPADLTLPPLIDELGSEVSQARSQALHTLSKIGDERAWPAIAPALLFDSDDTVARTAWRAAVAVAPEAERAGLAATLATLLGRGDRDVRMSLARALAALAPESDAVLRQVATSADAAVRVHALATLRIVADPDEAWETAEFEARKALPIE
;
A
#
# COMPACT_ATOMS: atom_id res chain seq x y z
N MET A 1 4.57 31.63 13.82
CA MET A 1 3.66 30.49 13.60
C MET A 1 4.54 29.27 13.40
N THR A 2 4.38 28.26 14.25
CA THR A 2 5.08 26.97 14.15
C THR A 2 4.45 26.12 13.05
N LEU A 3 5.15 25.06 12.60
CA LEU A 3 4.57 24.10 11.65
C LEU A 3 3.29 23.46 12.20
N ALA A 4 3.29 23.10 13.49
CA ALA A 4 2.10 22.50 14.13
C ALA A 4 0.89 23.45 14.11
N GLU A 5 1.08 24.74 14.39
CA GLU A 5 0.02 25.76 14.30
C GLU A 5 -0.48 25.93 12.86
N ALA A 6 0.42 25.91 11.87
CA ALA A 6 0.08 26.04 10.47
C ALA A 6 -0.73 24.82 9.96
N LEU A 7 -0.35 23.62 10.37
CA LEU A 7 -1.07 22.37 10.06
C LEU A 7 -2.38 22.19 10.86
N ALA A 8 -2.62 22.99 11.90
CA ALA A 8 -3.87 22.99 12.66
C ALA A 8 -4.95 23.97 12.11
N GLN A 9 -4.63 24.74 11.05
CA GLN A 9 -5.59 25.64 10.43
C GLN A 9 -6.85 24.91 9.92
N GLY A 10 -8.01 25.55 10.01
CA GLY A 10 -9.27 24.97 9.54
C GLY A 10 -9.34 24.80 8.01
N ASP A 11 -8.65 25.66 7.27
CA ASP A 11 -8.62 25.64 5.81
C ASP A 11 -7.61 24.60 5.28
N GLY A 12 -8.10 23.69 4.41
CA GLY A 12 -7.29 22.65 3.77
C GLY A 12 -6.19 23.21 2.89
N SER A 13 -6.44 24.32 2.19
CA SER A 13 -5.44 24.99 1.33
C SER A 13 -4.27 25.55 2.16
N ALA A 14 -4.57 26.11 3.33
CA ALA A 14 -3.53 26.60 4.23
C ALA A 14 -2.69 25.44 4.78
N ARG A 15 -3.29 24.30 5.13
CA ARG A 15 -2.58 23.10 5.58
C ARG A 15 -1.73 22.48 4.47
N LEU A 16 -2.27 22.45 3.24
CA LEU A 16 -1.53 21.98 2.06
C LEU A 16 -0.27 22.84 1.84
N GLN A 17 -0.42 24.16 1.90
CA GLN A 17 0.71 25.09 1.76
C GLN A 17 1.75 24.87 2.87
N ALA A 18 1.32 24.70 4.12
CA ALA A 18 2.22 24.44 5.24
C ALA A 18 3.03 23.14 5.05
N ALA A 19 2.39 22.08 4.56
CA ALA A 19 3.07 20.81 4.23
C ALA A 19 4.06 20.97 3.08
N MET A 20 3.70 21.74 2.02
CA MET A 20 4.61 22.08 0.92
C MET A 20 5.85 22.86 1.41
N ASP A 21 5.64 23.85 2.25
CA ASP A 21 6.74 24.68 2.78
C ASP A 21 7.69 23.83 3.64
N ALA A 22 7.15 22.90 4.45
CA ALA A 22 7.94 21.97 5.25
C ALA A 22 8.79 21.03 4.38
N GLY A 23 8.24 20.49 3.28
CA GLY A 23 8.99 19.62 2.37
C GLY A 23 9.98 20.37 1.46
N THR A 24 9.73 21.66 1.18
CA THR A 24 10.64 22.51 0.40
C THR A 24 11.91 22.87 1.20
N ARG A 25 11.78 23.02 2.50
CA ARG A 25 12.87 23.32 3.44
C ARG A 25 12.83 22.32 4.59
N PRO A 26 13.25 21.07 4.36
CA PRO A 26 13.17 20.02 5.38
C PRO A 26 14.00 20.38 6.63
N ASP A 27 13.38 20.20 7.78
CA ASP A 27 14.03 20.30 9.09
C ASP A 27 13.68 19.04 9.90
N PRO A 28 14.66 18.34 10.49
CA PRO A 28 14.38 17.12 11.25
C PRO A 28 13.33 17.28 12.35
N SER A 29 13.18 18.47 12.93
CA SER A 29 12.15 18.76 13.93
C SER A 29 10.72 18.71 13.39
N PHE A 30 10.54 18.72 12.06
CA PHE A 30 9.23 18.63 11.40
C PHE A 30 8.69 17.19 11.35
N ILE A 31 9.58 16.19 11.35
CA ILE A 31 9.20 14.78 11.20
C ILE A 31 8.07 14.37 12.16
N PRO A 32 8.20 14.54 13.49
CA PRO A 32 7.14 14.14 14.41
C PRO A 32 5.82 14.92 14.20
N VAL A 33 5.92 16.19 13.79
CA VAL A 33 4.73 17.02 13.52
C VAL A 33 4.00 16.56 12.26
N LEU A 34 4.75 16.20 11.20
CA LEU A 34 4.18 15.69 9.95
C LEU A 34 3.50 14.34 10.16
N ILE A 35 4.15 13.43 10.91
CA ILE A 35 3.60 12.10 11.22
C ILE A 35 2.31 12.23 12.06
N ALA A 36 2.34 13.00 13.15
CA ALA A 36 1.16 13.22 13.96
C ALA A 36 0.00 13.85 13.17
N ARG A 37 0.31 14.71 12.18
CA ARG A 37 -0.72 15.27 11.31
C ARG A 37 -1.31 14.21 10.35
N CYS A 38 -0.52 13.30 9.84
CA CYS A 38 -1.00 12.20 8.98
C CYS A 38 -2.11 11.37 9.64
N GLU A 39 -2.03 11.17 10.96
CA GLU A 39 -3.01 10.40 11.73
C GLU A 39 -4.43 10.98 11.65
N ILE A 40 -4.55 12.32 11.66
CA ILE A 40 -5.83 13.03 11.83
C ILE A 40 -6.24 13.88 10.61
N GLU A 41 -5.44 13.95 9.57
CA GLU A 41 -5.73 14.78 8.40
C GLU A 41 -6.85 14.17 7.53
N PRO A 42 -8.01 14.84 7.41
CA PRO A 42 -9.12 14.32 6.61
C PRO A 42 -8.92 14.50 5.10
N ASP A 43 -8.16 15.54 4.67
CA ASP A 43 -8.00 15.87 3.26
C ASP A 43 -6.92 14.99 2.62
N PHE A 44 -7.30 14.27 1.56
CA PHE A 44 -6.39 13.39 0.82
C PHE A 44 -5.20 14.14 0.23
N SER A 45 -5.43 15.34 -0.36
CA SER A 45 -4.35 16.11 -0.99
C SER A 45 -3.33 16.61 0.03
N VAL A 46 -3.80 16.96 1.22
CA VAL A 46 -2.92 17.34 2.33
C VAL A 46 -2.12 16.12 2.79
N ARG A 47 -2.74 14.93 2.94
CA ARG A 47 -2.02 13.70 3.30
C ARG A 47 -0.92 13.34 2.30
N GLU A 48 -1.19 13.46 1.00
CA GLU A 48 -0.18 13.24 -0.05
C GLU A 48 0.99 14.22 0.08
N MET A 49 0.70 15.48 0.42
CA MET A 49 1.74 16.49 0.62
C MET A 49 2.54 16.27 1.90
N LEU A 50 1.90 15.80 2.98
CA LEU A 50 2.61 15.39 4.20
C LEU A 50 3.56 14.22 3.93
N THR A 51 3.11 13.21 3.17
CA THR A 51 3.94 12.10 2.70
C THR A 51 5.12 12.61 1.88
N TRP A 52 4.87 13.50 0.90
CA TRP A 52 5.93 14.10 0.10
C TRP A 52 6.94 14.84 0.97
N ALA A 53 6.48 15.63 1.95
CA ALA A 53 7.36 16.33 2.88
C ALA A 53 8.23 15.36 3.71
N LEU A 54 7.66 14.26 4.20
CA LEU A 54 8.40 13.23 4.94
C LEU A 54 9.48 12.56 4.08
N VAL A 55 9.17 12.24 2.82
CA VAL A 55 10.12 11.62 1.86
C VAL A 55 11.30 12.56 1.51
N ARG A 56 11.17 13.87 1.76
CA ARG A 56 12.28 14.83 1.58
C ARG A 56 13.35 14.77 2.66
N HIS A 57 13.09 14.06 3.78
CA HIS A 57 14.06 13.88 4.84
C HIS A 57 14.90 12.60 4.61
N PRO A 58 16.11 12.52 5.18
CA PRO A 58 16.89 11.29 5.17
C PRO A 58 16.13 10.10 5.76
N ALA A 59 16.19 8.94 5.09
CA ALA A 59 15.50 7.73 5.54
C ALA A 59 15.87 7.33 6.98
N ASP A 60 17.12 7.53 7.38
CA ASP A 60 17.58 7.23 8.74
C ASP A 60 16.82 7.98 9.85
N LEU A 61 16.24 9.13 9.51
CA LEU A 61 15.47 9.94 10.46
C LEU A 61 13.97 9.62 10.39
N THR A 62 13.46 9.18 9.24
CA THR A 62 12.03 8.96 9.03
C THR A 62 11.60 7.51 9.23
N LEU A 63 12.48 6.53 8.95
CA LEU A 63 12.11 5.12 9.09
C LEU A 63 11.71 4.74 10.52
N PRO A 64 12.51 5.05 11.60
CA PRO A 64 12.15 4.61 12.93
C PRO A 64 10.76 5.09 13.37
N PRO A 65 10.42 6.39 13.34
CA PRO A 65 9.10 6.84 13.78
C PRO A 65 7.97 6.37 12.86
N LEU A 66 8.20 6.15 11.55
CA LEU A 66 7.17 5.56 10.67
C LEU A 66 6.93 4.09 10.97
N ILE A 67 7.99 3.34 11.35
CA ILE A 67 7.87 1.95 11.78
C ILE A 67 7.09 1.85 13.10
N ASP A 68 7.32 2.76 14.04
CA ASP A 68 6.56 2.81 15.29
C ASP A 68 5.05 3.02 15.04
N GLU A 69 4.68 3.85 14.06
CA GLU A 69 3.29 4.09 13.67
C GLU A 69 2.57 2.86 13.08
N LEU A 70 3.28 1.84 12.64
CA LEU A 70 2.65 0.58 12.18
C LEU A 70 1.92 -0.16 13.31
N GLY A 71 2.27 0.12 14.56
CA GLY A 71 1.61 -0.39 15.77
C GLY A 71 0.45 0.48 16.28
N SER A 72 0.13 1.60 15.63
CA SER A 72 -0.93 2.51 16.08
C SER A 72 -2.30 1.85 16.10
N GLU A 73 -3.12 2.16 17.10
CA GLU A 73 -4.54 1.77 17.15
C GLU A 73 -5.38 2.46 16.05
N VAL A 74 -4.91 3.59 15.50
CA VAL A 74 -5.60 4.38 14.49
C VAL A 74 -5.28 3.82 13.10
N SER A 75 -6.27 3.30 12.38
CA SER A 75 -6.10 2.73 11.03
C SER A 75 -5.49 3.73 10.05
N GLN A 76 -5.88 5.01 10.13
CA GLN A 76 -5.32 6.05 9.26
C GLN A 76 -3.83 6.25 9.51
N ALA A 77 -3.35 6.23 10.76
CA ALA A 77 -1.94 6.33 11.10
C ALA A 77 -1.15 5.16 10.47
N ARG A 78 -1.61 3.91 10.70
CA ARG A 78 -1.00 2.71 10.09
C ARG A 78 -0.94 2.81 8.56
N SER A 79 -2.06 3.18 7.93
CA SER A 79 -2.15 3.28 6.47
C SER A 79 -1.23 4.38 5.91
N GLN A 80 -1.14 5.55 6.56
CA GLN A 80 -0.27 6.63 6.11
C GLN A 80 1.21 6.33 6.34
N ALA A 81 1.56 5.65 7.43
CA ALA A 81 2.93 5.18 7.67
C ALA A 81 3.36 4.18 6.58
N LEU A 82 2.52 3.16 6.28
CA LEU A 82 2.75 2.20 5.19
C LEU A 82 2.89 2.89 3.84
N HIS A 83 2.02 3.87 3.55
CA HIS A 83 2.10 4.65 2.32
C HIS A 83 3.42 5.41 2.22
N THR A 84 3.85 6.08 3.28
CA THR A 84 5.12 6.81 3.30
C THR A 84 6.31 5.87 3.16
N LEU A 85 6.32 4.72 3.86
CA LEU A 85 7.35 3.69 3.73
C LEU A 85 7.44 3.15 2.30
N SER A 86 6.30 2.95 1.62
CA SER A 86 6.28 2.53 0.22
C SER A 86 6.89 3.55 -0.75
N LYS A 87 6.82 4.85 -0.42
CA LYS A 87 7.43 5.93 -1.21
C LYS A 87 8.92 6.10 -0.93
N ILE A 88 9.36 5.82 0.31
CA ILE A 88 10.78 5.78 0.66
C ILE A 88 11.47 4.59 -0.03
N GLY A 89 10.81 3.43 -0.07
CA GLY A 89 11.29 2.23 -0.77
C GLY A 89 12.55 1.61 -0.16
N ASP A 90 12.78 1.79 1.14
CA ASP A 90 13.97 1.28 1.83
C ASP A 90 13.70 -0.11 2.43
N GLU A 91 14.50 -1.11 2.03
CA GLU A 91 14.36 -2.51 2.47
C GLU A 91 14.47 -2.67 3.99
N ARG A 92 15.05 -1.72 4.71
CA ARG A 92 15.11 -1.74 6.18
C ARG A 92 13.74 -1.68 6.84
N ALA A 93 12.70 -1.24 6.12
CA ALA A 93 11.32 -1.29 6.58
C ALA A 93 10.70 -2.70 6.51
N TRP A 94 11.25 -3.61 5.70
CA TRP A 94 10.69 -4.95 5.47
C TRP A 94 10.38 -5.73 6.75
N PRO A 95 11.30 -5.86 7.73
CA PRO A 95 11.03 -6.64 8.94
C PRO A 95 9.87 -6.12 9.79
N ALA A 96 9.52 -4.84 9.61
CA ALA A 96 8.44 -4.20 10.37
C ALA A 96 7.05 -4.40 9.73
N ILE A 97 7.00 -4.79 8.44
CA ILE A 97 5.72 -5.08 7.76
C ILE A 97 5.29 -6.49 8.17
N ALA A 98 4.77 -6.60 9.40
CA ALA A 98 4.31 -7.86 9.97
C ALA A 98 3.15 -8.46 9.15
N PRO A 99 3.01 -9.81 9.12
CA PRO A 99 1.89 -10.48 8.47
C PRO A 99 0.53 -9.93 8.90
N ALA A 100 0.38 -9.51 10.16
CA ALA A 100 -0.87 -8.93 10.67
C ALA A 100 -1.35 -7.72 9.84
N LEU A 101 -0.43 -6.89 9.31
CA LEU A 101 -0.79 -5.74 8.47
C LEU A 101 -1.28 -6.18 7.08
N LEU A 102 -0.74 -7.28 6.54
CA LEU A 102 -1.19 -7.83 5.25
C LEU A 102 -2.62 -8.40 5.35
N PHE A 103 -3.01 -8.83 6.54
CA PHE A 103 -4.33 -9.41 6.85
C PHE A 103 -5.21 -8.46 7.66
N ASP A 104 -4.85 -7.17 7.77
CA ASP A 104 -5.63 -6.19 8.55
C ASP A 104 -7.11 -6.24 8.14
N SER A 105 -7.99 -6.10 9.13
CA SER A 105 -9.43 -6.05 8.91
C SER A 105 -9.91 -4.78 8.23
N ASP A 106 -9.13 -3.70 8.36
CA ASP A 106 -9.34 -2.46 7.59
C ASP A 106 -8.71 -2.63 6.20
N ASP A 107 -9.57 -2.68 5.18
CA ASP A 107 -9.13 -2.88 3.80
C ASP A 107 -8.20 -1.76 3.30
N THR A 108 -8.28 -0.55 3.84
CA THR A 108 -7.37 0.55 3.49
C THR A 108 -5.96 0.26 4.00
N VAL A 109 -5.84 -0.25 5.23
CA VAL A 109 -4.56 -0.67 5.80
C VAL A 109 -4.00 -1.84 5.01
N ALA A 110 -4.79 -2.91 4.81
CA ALA A 110 -4.35 -4.11 4.09
C ALA A 110 -3.83 -3.78 2.68
N ARG A 111 -4.61 -3.02 1.88
CA ARG A 111 -4.22 -2.59 0.52
C ARG A 111 -2.93 -1.76 0.51
N THR A 112 -2.74 -0.91 1.52
CA THR A 112 -1.53 -0.10 1.64
C THR A 112 -0.35 -0.95 2.09
N ALA A 113 -0.58 -1.94 2.98
CA ALA A 113 0.43 -2.89 3.41
C ALA A 113 0.94 -3.77 2.24
N TRP A 114 0.06 -4.23 1.35
CA TRP A 114 0.48 -4.98 0.16
C TRP A 114 1.42 -4.16 -0.73
N ARG A 115 1.07 -2.90 -1.00
CA ARG A 115 1.92 -1.99 -1.80
C ARG A 115 3.26 -1.70 -1.11
N ALA A 116 3.23 -1.45 0.20
CA ALA A 116 4.44 -1.20 0.97
C ALA A 116 5.35 -2.44 0.99
N ALA A 117 4.79 -3.62 1.25
CA ALA A 117 5.51 -4.88 1.23
C ALA A 117 6.21 -5.12 -0.11
N VAL A 118 5.48 -4.96 -1.23
CA VAL A 118 6.06 -5.08 -2.60
C VAL A 118 7.20 -4.09 -2.83
N ALA A 119 7.05 -2.85 -2.34
CA ALA A 119 8.04 -1.80 -2.55
C ALA A 119 9.35 -2.01 -1.77
N VAL A 120 9.28 -2.67 -0.60
CA VAL A 120 10.42 -2.82 0.30
C VAL A 120 10.90 -4.27 0.49
N ALA A 121 10.21 -5.26 -0.09
CA ALA A 121 10.61 -6.66 0.03
C ALA A 121 11.95 -6.92 -0.67
N PRO A 122 12.96 -7.46 0.07
CA PRO A 122 14.18 -7.96 -0.55
C PRO A 122 13.86 -9.03 -1.60
N GLU A 123 14.71 -9.17 -2.60
CA GLU A 123 14.50 -10.15 -3.69
C GLU A 123 14.28 -11.58 -3.17
N ALA A 124 15.03 -11.99 -2.14
CA ALA A 124 14.90 -13.32 -1.53
C ALA A 124 13.54 -13.58 -0.87
N GLU A 125 12.83 -12.52 -0.46
CA GLU A 125 11.53 -12.59 0.25
C GLU A 125 10.32 -12.50 -0.69
N ARG A 126 10.52 -12.07 -1.95
CA ARG A 126 9.42 -11.79 -2.91
C ARG A 126 8.57 -13.02 -3.20
N ALA A 127 9.17 -14.19 -3.37
CA ALA A 127 8.42 -15.43 -3.60
C ALA A 127 7.55 -15.81 -2.38
N GLY A 128 8.07 -15.67 -1.16
CA GLY A 128 7.32 -15.87 0.08
C GLY A 128 6.17 -14.88 0.24
N LEU A 129 6.42 -13.60 -0.10
CA LEU A 129 5.39 -12.57 -0.11
C LEU A 129 4.30 -12.89 -1.14
N ALA A 130 4.65 -13.29 -2.36
CA ALA A 130 3.69 -13.68 -3.39
C ALA A 130 2.80 -14.85 -2.93
N ALA A 131 3.39 -15.88 -2.31
CA ALA A 131 2.65 -17.00 -1.74
C ALA A 131 1.68 -16.55 -0.64
N THR A 132 2.12 -15.65 0.24
CA THR A 132 1.28 -15.08 1.31
C THR A 132 0.12 -14.28 0.73
N LEU A 133 0.38 -13.36 -0.20
CA LEU A 133 -0.66 -12.54 -0.83
C LEU A 133 -1.66 -13.37 -1.64
N ALA A 134 -1.21 -14.46 -2.28
CA ALA A 134 -2.08 -15.35 -3.04
C ALA A 134 -3.16 -16.02 -2.17
N THR A 135 -2.92 -16.19 -0.85
CA THR A 135 -3.94 -16.71 0.08
C THR A 135 -5.13 -15.77 0.27
N LEU A 136 -4.99 -14.50 -0.10
CA LEU A 136 -6.03 -13.47 -0.01
C LEU A 136 -6.88 -13.34 -1.29
N LEU A 137 -6.57 -14.12 -2.34
CA LEU A 137 -7.35 -14.09 -3.58
C LEU A 137 -8.82 -14.44 -3.31
N GLY A 138 -9.72 -13.69 -3.93
CA GLY A 138 -11.16 -13.77 -3.67
C GLY A 138 -11.66 -12.82 -2.57
N ARG A 139 -10.78 -12.24 -1.75
CA ARG A 139 -11.14 -11.32 -0.65
C ARG A 139 -11.68 -9.99 -1.20
N GLY A 140 -12.68 -9.47 -0.48
CA GLY A 140 -13.13 -8.09 -0.55
C GLY A 140 -13.91 -7.72 -1.80
N ASP A 141 -14.15 -6.43 -1.94
CA ASP A 141 -14.83 -5.84 -3.08
C ASP A 141 -13.91 -5.72 -4.31
N ARG A 142 -14.43 -5.08 -5.37
CA ARG A 142 -13.71 -4.83 -6.62
C ARG A 142 -12.36 -4.11 -6.39
N ASP A 143 -12.36 -3.07 -5.56
CA ASP A 143 -11.17 -2.24 -5.36
C ASP A 143 -10.10 -2.96 -4.54
N VAL A 144 -10.50 -3.78 -3.59
CA VAL A 144 -9.61 -4.66 -2.84
C VAL A 144 -8.98 -5.69 -3.77
N ARG A 145 -9.79 -6.38 -4.58
CA ARG A 145 -9.31 -7.37 -5.55
C ARG A 145 -8.34 -6.77 -6.57
N MET A 146 -8.69 -5.61 -7.15
CA MET A 146 -7.79 -4.91 -8.07
C MET A 146 -6.46 -4.52 -7.41
N SER A 147 -6.49 -4.06 -6.15
CA SER A 147 -5.26 -3.71 -5.43
C SER A 147 -4.38 -4.92 -5.16
N LEU A 148 -4.98 -6.06 -4.81
CA LEU A 148 -4.24 -7.32 -4.59
C LEU A 148 -3.66 -7.85 -5.90
N ALA A 149 -4.42 -7.82 -6.99
CA ALA A 149 -3.95 -8.22 -8.32
C ALA A 149 -2.74 -7.39 -8.76
N ARG A 150 -2.78 -6.07 -8.56
CA ARG A 150 -1.63 -5.19 -8.86
C ARG A 150 -0.40 -5.49 -7.99
N ALA A 151 -0.60 -5.80 -6.71
CA ALA A 151 0.49 -6.18 -5.82
C ALA A 151 1.15 -7.49 -6.27
N LEU A 152 0.34 -8.50 -6.62
CA LEU A 152 0.83 -9.78 -7.14
C LEU A 152 1.49 -9.62 -8.53
N ALA A 153 0.93 -8.79 -9.41
CA ALA A 153 1.56 -8.49 -10.71
C ALA A 153 2.93 -7.80 -10.55
N ALA A 154 3.07 -6.91 -9.59
CA ALA A 154 4.35 -6.26 -9.30
C ALA A 154 5.40 -7.22 -8.68
N LEU A 155 4.99 -8.42 -8.24
CA LEU A 155 5.87 -9.50 -7.80
C LEU A 155 6.20 -10.51 -8.92
N ALA A 156 5.81 -10.27 -10.17
CA ALA A 156 6.20 -11.15 -11.27
C ALA A 156 7.72 -11.04 -11.55
N PRO A 157 8.40 -12.17 -11.90
CA PRO A 157 7.84 -13.48 -12.18
C PRO A 157 7.58 -14.37 -10.95
N GLU A 158 7.94 -13.97 -9.73
CA GLU A 158 7.88 -14.80 -8.51
C GLU A 158 6.45 -15.22 -8.17
N SER A 159 5.44 -14.42 -8.55
CA SER A 159 4.02 -14.72 -8.34
C SER A 159 3.44 -15.71 -9.37
N ASP A 160 4.07 -15.92 -10.52
CA ASP A 160 3.50 -16.69 -11.63
C ASP A 160 3.11 -18.13 -11.23
N ALA A 161 4.00 -18.83 -10.55
CA ALA A 161 3.78 -20.23 -10.19
C ALA A 161 2.60 -20.39 -9.26
N VAL A 162 2.52 -19.56 -8.21
CA VAL A 162 1.42 -19.61 -7.23
C VAL A 162 0.10 -19.16 -7.85
N LEU A 163 0.09 -18.16 -8.73
CA LEU A 163 -1.12 -17.73 -9.42
C LEU A 163 -1.69 -18.83 -10.33
N ARG A 164 -0.84 -19.55 -11.11
CA ARG A 164 -1.27 -20.69 -11.92
C ARG A 164 -1.83 -21.82 -11.06
N GLN A 165 -1.23 -22.09 -9.90
CA GLN A 165 -1.75 -23.09 -8.97
C GLN A 165 -3.12 -22.67 -8.43
N VAL A 166 -3.29 -21.43 -7.97
CA VAL A 166 -4.55 -20.93 -7.42
C VAL A 166 -5.64 -20.81 -8.49
N ALA A 167 -5.29 -20.59 -9.75
CA ALA A 167 -6.21 -20.61 -10.87
C ALA A 167 -6.93 -21.96 -11.10
N THR A 168 -6.51 -23.04 -10.42
CA THR A 168 -7.20 -24.33 -10.41
C THR A 168 -8.06 -24.55 -9.16
N SER A 169 -8.24 -23.54 -8.31
CA SER A 169 -9.05 -23.62 -7.09
C SER A 169 -10.48 -24.08 -7.35
N ALA A 170 -11.06 -24.83 -6.43
CA ALA A 170 -12.48 -25.19 -6.46
C ALA A 170 -13.40 -23.97 -6.26
N ASP A 171 -12.92 -22.94 -5.52
CA ASP A 171 -13.65 -21.69 -5.34
C ASP A 171 -13.61 -20.84 -6.60
N ALA A 172 -14.78 -20.58 -7.18
CA ALA A 172 -14.92 -19.84 -8.43
C ALA A 172 -14.46 -18.39 -8.31
N ALA A 173 -14.69 -17.72 -7.16
CA ALA A 173 -14.26 -16.34 -6.94
C ALA A 173 -12.73 -16.25 -6.86
N VAL A 174 -12.09 -17.18 -6.17
CA VAL A 174 -10.63 -17.30 -6.08
C VAL A 174 -10.02 -17.59 -7.45
N ARG A 175 -10.61 -18.54 -8.21
CA ARG A 175 -10.18 -18.86 -9.61
C ARG A 175 -10.24 -17.64 -10.53
N VAL A 176 -11.38 -16.94 -10.54
CA VAL A 176 -11.55 -15.73 -11.37
C VAL A 176 -10.50 -14.68 -11.02
N HIS A 177 -10.30 -14.44 -9.74
CA HIS A 177 -9.33 -13.43 -9.29
C HIS A 177 -7.89 -13.81 -9.71
N ALA A 178 -7.50 -15.08 -9.55
CA ALA A 178 -6.18 -15.56 -10.00
C ALA A 178 -6.00 -15.43 -11.51
N LEU A 179 -7.01 -15.84 -12.32
CA LEU A 179 -6.97 -15.72 -13.78
C LEU A 179 -6.92 -14.27 -14.23
N ALA A 180 -7.71 -13.38 -13.62
CA ALA A 180 -7.66 -11.94 -13.92
C ALA A 180 -6.28 -11.35 -13.58
N THR A 181 -5.69 -11.78 -12.44
CA THR A 181 -4.34 -11.35 -12.06
C THR A 181 -3.28 -11.79 -13.06
N LEU A 182 -3.35 -13.05 -13.55
CA LEU A 182 -2.44 -13.55 -14.59
C LEU A 182 -2.54 -12.75 -15.90
N ARG A 183 -3.73 -12.25 -16.25
CA ARG A 183 -3.91 -11.35 -17.39
C ARG A 183 -3.20 -10.01 -17.17
N ILE A 184 -3.35 -9.41 -15.98
CA ILE A 184 -2.64 -8.16 -15.62
C ILE A 184 -1.11 -8.37 -15.62
N VAL A 185 -0.62 -9.55 -15.21
CA VAL A 185 0.81 -9.89 -15.33
C VAL A 185 1.26 -9.91 -16.78
N ALA A 186 0.45 -10.49 -17.68
CA ALA A 186 0.76 -10.59 -19.11
C ALA A 186 0.62 -9.25 -19.86
N ASP A 187 -0.34 -8.42 -19.46
CA ASP A 187 -0.61 -7.09 -20.02
C ASP A 187 -0.93 -6.12 -18.86
N PRO A 188 0.09 -5.40 -18.35
CA PRO A 188 -0.08 -4.47 -17.22
C PRO A 188 -0.99 -3.28 -17.51
N ASP A 189 -1.26 -2.98 -18.78
CA ASP A 189 -2.13 -1.89 -19.21
C ASP A 189 -3.60 -2.35 -19.37
N GLU A 190 -3.86 -3.66 -19.27
CA GLU A 190 -5.22 -4.18 -19.33
C GLU A 190 -6.06 -3.64 -18.18
N ALA A 191 -7.26 -3.12 -18.49
CA ALA A 191 -8.20 -2.67 -17.48
C ALA A 191 -8.69 -3.85 -16.63
N TRP A 192 -8.76 -3.66 -15.30
CA TRP A 192 -9.19 -4.71 -14.37
C TRP A 192 -10.55 -5.33 -14.76
N GLU A 193 -11.50 -4.49 -15.20
CA GLU A 193 -12.84 -4.93 -15.62
C GLU A 193 -12.78 -5.90 -16.78
N THR A 194 -11.90 -5.65 -17.74
CA THR A 194 -11.69 -6.53 -18.90
C THR A 194 -11.06 -7.83 -18.46
N ALA A 195 -10.00 -7.75 -17.64
CA ALA A 195 -9.31 -8.94 -17.14
C ALA A 195 -10.25 -9.84 -16.31
N GLU A 196 -11.05 -9.26 -15.41
CA GLU A 196 -12.04 -10.00 -14.61
C GLU A 196 -13.16 -10.60 -15.46
N PHE A 197 -13.68 -9.85 -16.44
CA PHE A 197 -14.71 -10.32 -17.34
C PHE A 197 -14.24 -11.52 -18.19
N GLU A 198 -13.06 -11.42 -18.79
CA GLU A 198 -12.50 -12.51 -19.59
C GLU A 198 -12.14 -13.73 -18.72
N ALA A 199 -11.67 -13.52 -17.49
CA ALA A 199 -11.44 -14.60 -16.54
C ALA A 199 -12.74 -15.36 -16.19
N ARG A 200 -13.86 -14.66 -16.04
CA ARG A 200 -15.17 -15.28 -15.80
C ARG A 200 -15.65 -16.13 -16.99
N LYS A 201 -15.43 -15.66 -18.22
CA LYS A 201 -15.78 -16.40 -19.45
C LYS A 201 -14.96 -17.68 -19.62
N ALA A 202 -13.76 -17.72 -19.07
CA ALA A 202 -12.89 -18.90 -19.14
C ALA A 202 -13.34 -20.03 -18.17
N LEU A 203 -14.30 -19.76 -17.28
CA LEU A 203 -14.86 -20.81 -16.42
C LEU A 203 -15.81 -21.71 -17.21
N PRO A 204 -15.82 -23.05 -16.94
CA PRO A 204 -16.85 -23.92 -17.49
C PRO A 204 -18.24 -23.46 -17.04
N ILE A 205 -19.19 -23.47 -17.97
CA ILE A 205 -20.62 -23.25 -17.67
C ILE A 205 -21.08 -24.50 -16.88
N GLU A 206 -21.45 -24.32 -15.62
CA GLU A 206 -22.05 -25.37 -14.80
C GLU A 206 -23.50 -25.70 -15.30
#